data_b38f8659e307599314f0f1a384b73741
#
_entry.id   b38f8659e307599314f0f1a384b73741
#
_cell.length_a   1.000
_cell.length_b   1.000
_cell.length_c   1.000
_cell.angle_alpha   90.00
_cell.angle_beta   90.00
_cell.angle_gamma   90.00
#
_symmetry.space_group_name_H-M   'P 1'
#
loop_
_entity.id
_entity.type
_entity.pdbx_description
1 polymer ?
#
loop_
_entity_poly.entity_id
_entity_poly.type
_entity_poly.pdbx_seq_one_letter_code
_entity_poly.pdbx_strand_id
1 'polypeptide(L)'
;VEQEGLSSSGMRKRRPVAAVLAIGVACAFLLCGYEFIRSVSTSFYIDAYGAHRLPVVMGLMPVGVALTLYGYGVLLSWFGPARALLLTSGFSAALITACWAALRVGWHPAAGILYVFREAYIVLIIEQYWSLINSALTAGQAKRLNGPITGLGSLGGILGGSLVHAFATRVGSEMFLL
;
A
#
# COMPACT_ATOMS: atom_id res chain seq x y z
N VAL A 1 43.57 -5.28 -23.45
CA VAL A 1 43.39 -4.98 -22.00
C VAL A 1 42.41 -3.81 -21.79
N GLU A 2 42.21 -2.93 -22.77
CA GLU A 2 41.37 -1.71 -22.66
C GLU A 2 39.86 -1.95 -22.94
N GLN A 3 39.47 -3.00 -23.62
CA GLN A 3 38.06 -3.32 -23.93
C GLN A 3 37.30 -4.01 -22.77
N GLU A 4 37.96 -4.71 -21.88
CA GLU A 4 37.31 -5.35 -20.72
C GLU A 4 36.91 -4.33 -19.64
N GLY A 5 37.62 -3.21 -19.53
CA GLY A 5 37.32 -2.15 -18.58
C GLY A 5 36.02 -1.38 -18.86
N LEU A 6 35.66 -1.22 -20.15
CA LEU A 6 34.45 -0.49 -20.57
C LEU A 6 33.16 -1.31 -20.36
N SER A 7 33.23 -2.63 -20.52
CA SER A 7 32.08 -3.54 -20.33
C SER A 7 31.67 -3.65 -18.86
N SER A 8 32.63 -3.75 -17.94
CA SER A 8 32.35 -3.87 -16.50
C SER A 8 31.81 -2.59 -15.87
N SER A 9 32.25 -1.43 -16.35
CA SER A 9 31.77 -0.09 -15.93
C SER A 9 30.31 0.15 -16.34
N GLY A 10 29.91 -0.30 -17.52
CA GLY A 10 28.55 -0.17 -18.03
C GLY A 10 27.54 -1.05 -17.26
N MET A 11 27.92 -2.28 -16.90
CA MET A 11 27.07 -3.20 -16.12
C MET A 11 26.89 -2.74 -14.68
N ARG A 12 27.91 -2.16 -14.04
CA ARG A 12 27.86 -1.65 -12.68
C ARG A 12 26.96 -0.42 -12.53
N LYS A 13 26.84 0.41 -13.58
CA LYS A 13 25.96 1.59 -13.64
C LYS A 13 24.50 1.24 -13.90
N ARG A 14 24.20 0.15 -14.61
CA ARG A 14 22.83 -0.25 -14.97
C ARG A 14 22.05 -0.87 -13.79
N ARG A 15 22.73 -1.53 -12.84
CA ARG A 15 22.10 -2.17 -11.67
C ARG A 15 21.29 -1.20 -10.79
N PRO A 16 21.81 0.00 -10.42
CA PRO A 16 21.02 0.92 -9.59
C PRO A 16 19.79 1.48 -10.33
N VAL A 17 19.86 1.73 -11.64
CA VAL A 17 18.72 2.25 -12.41
C VAL A 17 17.60 1.22 -12.51
N ALA A 18 17.93 -0.05 -12.77
CA ALA A 18 16.95 -1.12 -12.82
C ALA A 18 16.28 -1.35 -11.45
N ALA A 19 17.04 -1.31 -10.36
CA ALA A 19 16.49 -1.40 -9.01
C ALA A 19 15.54 -0.24 -8.70
N VAL A 20 15.89 0.98 -9.07
CA VAL A 20 15.05 2.18 -8.88
C VAL A 20 13.75 2.08 -9.67
N LEU A 21 13.83 1.67 -10.93
CA LEU A 21 12.64 1.47 -11.76
C LEU A 21 11.74 0.38 -11.16
N ALA A 22 12.31 -0.76 -10.74
CA ALA A 22 11.54 -1.83 -10.12
C ALA A 22 10.85 -1.37 -8.83
N ILE A 23 11.56 -0.63 -7.96
CA ILE A 23 11.01 -0.06 -6.73
C ILE A 23 9.90 0.96 -7.05
N GLY A 24 10.13 1.86 -8.02
CA GLY A 24 9.14 2.86 -8.42
C GLY A 24 7.88 2.24 -9.02
N VAL A 25 8.03 1.23 -9.87
CA VAL A 25 6.90 0.47 -10.44
C VAL A 25 6.14 -0.29 -9.33
N ALA A 26 6.84 -0.94 -8.41
CA ALA A 26 6.20 -1.59 -7.27
C ALA A 26 5.39 -0.58 -6.43
N CYS A 27 5.94 0.61 -6.17
CA CYS A 27 5.23 1.70 -5.50
C CYS A 27 3.97 2.12 -6.26
N ALA A 28 4.06 2.29 -7.58
CA ALA A 28 2.93 2.65 -8.42
C ALA A 28 1.81 1.60 -8.33
N PHE A 29 2.14 0.31 -8.39
CA PHE A 29 1.15 -0.77 -8.22
C PHE A 29 0.52 -0.78 -6.82
N LEU A 30 1.32 -0.58 -5.77
CA LEU A 30 0.82 -0.54 -4.39
C LEU A 30 -0.14 0.63 -4.18
N LEU A 31 0.21 1.83 -4.64
CA LEU A 31 -0.66 3.00 -4.51
C LEU A 31 -1.90 2.90 -5.41
N CYS A 32 -1.77 2.33 -6.60
CA CYS A 32 -2.91 2.02 -7.45
C CYS A 32 -3.89 1.08 -6.73
N GLY A 33 -3.42 -0.05 -6.19
CA GLY A 33 -4.23 -0.99 -5.43
C GLY A 33 -4.87 -0.36 -4.18
N TYR A 34 -4.14 0.51 -3.49
CA TYR A 34 -4.66 1.23 -2.33
C TYR A 34 -5.88 2.11 -2.68
N GLU A 35 -5.89 2.77 -3.84
CA GLU A 35 -7.04 3.59 -4.26
C GLU A 35 -8.33 2.76 -4.42
N PHE A 36 -8.22 1.50 -4.86
CA PHE A 36 -9.37 0.58 -4.90
C PHE A 36 -9.91 0.30 -3.49
N ILE A 37 -9.04 -0.11 -2.56
CA ILE A 37 -9.45 -0.40 -1.18
C ILE A 37 -10.04 0.86 -0.52
N ARG A 38 -9.44 2.02 -0.73
CA ARG A 38 -9.88 3.30 -0.21
C ARG A 38 -11.28 3.66 -0.69
N SER A 39 -11.54 3.57 -1.97
CA SER A 39 -12.83 3.91 -2.56
C SER A 39 -13.93 2.98 -2.06
N VAL A 40 -13.70 1.68 -2.13
CA VAL A 40 -14.67 0.67 -1.75
C VAL A 40 -14.99 0.70 -0.26
N SER A 41 -13.98 0.82 0.61
CA SER A 41 -14.22 0.91 2.05
C SER A 41 -15.01 2.16 2.44
N THR A 42 -14.83 3.28 1.73
CA THR A 42 -15.64 4.49 1.93
C THR A 42 -17.09 4.25 1.53
N SER A 43 -17.32 3.64 0.37
CA SER A 43 -18.68 3.33 -0.12
C SER A 43 -19.42 2.42 0.86
N PHE A 44 -18.80 1.33 1.31
CA PHE A 44 -19.42 0.42 2.28
C PHE A 44 -19.68 1.09 3.63
N TYR A 45 -18.78 1.97 4.08
CA TYR A 45 -19.00 2.68 5.33
C TYR A 45 -20.19 3.65 5.23
N ILE A 46 -20.28 4.41 4.14
CA ILE A 46 -21.37 5.35 3.92
C ILE A 46 -22.70 4.60 3.77
N ASP A 47 -22.71 3.48 3.07
CA ASP A 47 -23.89 2.64 2.89
C ASP A 47 -24.39 2.06 4.23
N ALA A 48 -23.48 1.56 5.07
CA ALA A 48 -23.80 0.96 6.35
C ALA A 48 -24.21 1.96 7.44
N TYR A 49 -23.57 3.14 7.49
CA TYR A 49 -23.68 4.08 8.63
C TYR A 49 -24.12 5.50 8.26
N GLY A 50 -24.13 5.83 6.96
CA GLY A 50 -24.37 7.19 6.47
C GLY A 50 -23.17 8.11 6.56
N ALA A 51 -23.13 9.12 5.69
CA ALA A 51 -22.01 10.06 5.60
C ALA A 51 -21.83 10.91 6.88
N HIS A 52 -22.90 11.12 7.65
CA HIS A 52 -22.85 11.92 8.89
C HIS A 52 -21.99 11.30 9.98
N ARG A 53 -21.70 9.99 9.93
CA ARG A 53 -20.85 9.28 10.91
C ARG A 53 -19.36 9.24 10.49
N LEU A 54 -18.99 9.74 9.33
CA LEU A 54 -17.58 9.81 8.90
C LEU A 54 -16.66 10.50 9.91
N PRO A 55 -17.02 11.66 10.52
CA PRO A 55 -16.14 12.30 11.50
C PRO A 55 -15.82 11.41 12.70
N VAL A 56 -16.75 10.59 13.15
CA VAL A 56 -16.56 9.67 14.29
C VAL A 56 -15.52 8.60 13.96
N VAL A 57 -15.64 7.93 12.81
CA VAL A 57 -14.67 6.91 12.42
C VAL A 57 -13.30 7.52 12.08
N MET A 58 -13.27 8.72 11.52
CA MET A 58 -12.03 9.47 11.32
C MET A 58 -11.30 9.75 12.64
N GLY A 59 -12.02 10.03 13.72
CA GLY A 59 -11.45 10.18 15.06
C GLY A 59 -10.85 8.88 15.62
N LEU A 60 -11.30 7.71 15.17
CA LEU A 60 -10.74 6.41 15.58
C LEU A 60 -9.50 5.98 14.76
N MET A 61 -9.26 6.59 13.59
CA MET A 61 -8.13 6.24 12.73
C MET A 61 -6.76 6.31 13.42
N PRO A 62 -6.42 7.37 14.17
CA PRO A 62 -5.11 7.45 14.84
C PRO A 62 -4.85 6.28 15.77
N VAL A 63 -5.89 5.79 16.47
CA VAL A 63 -5.80 4.63 17.35
C VAL A 63 -5.53 3.37 16.54
N GLY A 64 -6.27 3.15 15.45
CA GLY A 64 -6.07 2.00 14.56
C GLY A 64 -4.68 1.99 13.94
N VAL A 65 -4.20 3.15 13.48
CA VAL A 65 -2.85 3.32 12.93
C VAL A 65 -1.78 3.02 14.00
N ALA A 66 -1.91 3.58 15.21
CA ALA A 66 -0.96 3.36 16.30
C ALA A 66 -0.87 1.88 16.70
N LEU A 67 -2.00 1.18 16.81
CA LEU A 67 -2.05 -0.25 17.13
C LEU A 67 -1.37 -1.08 16.02
N THR A 68 -1.64 -0.75 14.76
CA THR A 68 -1.05 -1.47 13.62
C THR A 68 0.45 -1.26 13.53
N LEU A 69 0.94 -0.01 13.72
CA LEU A 69 2.37 0.29 13.71
C LEU A 69 3.10 -0.37 14.90
N TYR A 70 2.47 -0.37 16.08
CA TYR A 70 3.02 -1.08 17.24
C TYR A 70 3.14 -2.58 16.96
N GLY A 71 2.07 -3.21 16.46
CA GLY A 71 2.07 -4.62 16.09
C GLY A 71 3.10 -4.95 15.01
N TYR A 72 3.25 -4.08 14.01
CA TYR A 72 4.28 -4.22 12.97
C TYR A 72 5.70 -4.11 13.56
N GLY A 73 5.95 -3.16 14.46
CA GLY A 73 7.24 -3.02 15.13
C GLY A 73 7.63 -4.26 15.92
N VAL A 74 6.70 -4.86 16.65
CA VAL A 74 6.89 -6.14 17.36
C VAL A 74 7.19 -7.26 16.36
N LEU A 75 6.42 -7.36 15.29
CA LEU A 75 6.61 -8.39 14.26
C LEU A 75 7.99 -8.27 13.57
N LEU A 76 8.37 -7.04 13.28
CA LEU A 76 9.67 -6.71 12.66
C LEU A 76 10.84 -7.11 13.57
N SER A 77 10.71 -6.87 14.89
CA SER A 77 11.74 -7.22 15.86
C SER A 77 11.93 -8.73 16.04
N TRP A 78 10.85 -9.51 15.90
CA TRP A 78 10.89 -10.97 16.09
C TRP A 78 11.28 -11.74 14.83
N PHE A 79 10.76 -11.34 13.67
CA PHE A 79 10.86 -12.13 12.44
C PHE A 79 11.77 -11.51 11.37
N GLY A 80 12.18 -10.26 11.56
CA GLY A 80 12.93 -9.50 10.57
C GLY A 80 12.09 -9.02 9.37
N PRO A 81 12.66 -8.17 8.49
CA PRO A 81 11.86 -7.41 7.50
C PRO A 81 11.15 -8.28 6.46
N ALA A 82 11.80 -9.32 5.94
CA ALA A 82 11.21 -10.14 4.88
C ALA A 82 10.03 -10.98 5.37
N ARG A 83 10.13 -11.57 6.57
CA ARG A 83 9.03 -12.36 7.16
C ARG A 83 7.92 -11.45 7.66
N ALA A 84 8.26 -10.30 8.25
CA ALA A 84 7.28 -9.30 8.67
C ALA A 84 6.43 -8.85 7.48
N LEU A 85 7.05 -8.58 6.31
CA LEU A 85 6.34 -8.23 5.07
C LEU A 85 5.35 -9.32 4.64
N LEU A 86 5.78 -10.58 4.61
CA LEU A 86 4.92 -11.70 4.21
C LEU A 86 3.74 -11.89 5.18
N LEU A 87 4.00 -11.82 6.49
CA LEU A 87 2.98 -11.97 7.52
C LEU A 87 1.96 -10.84 7.49
N THR A 88 2.42 -9.58 7.35
CA THR A 88 1.52 -8.43 7.27
C THR A 88 0.71 -8.42 5.98
N SER A 89 1.31 -8.81 4.84
CA SER A 89 0.59 -8.93 3.57
C SER A 89 -0.46 -10.04 3.63
N GLY A 90 -0.12 -11.20 4.19
CA GLY A 90 -1.05 -12.31 4.39
C GLY A 90 -2.19 -11.94 5.34
N PHE A 91 -1.87 -11.28 6.46
CA PHE A 91 -2.88 -10.78 7.39
C PHE A 91 -3.82 -9.76 6.73
N SER A 92 -3.27 -8.83 5.95
CA SER A 92 -4.06 -7.82 5.24
C SER A 92 -5.02 -8.46 4.24
N ALA A 93 -4.53 -9.41 3.45
CA ALA A 93 -5.35 -10.14 2.50
C ALA A 93 -6.48 -10.93 3.21
N ALA A 94 -6.15 -11.64 4.30
CA ALA A 94 -7.12 -12.37 5.09
C ALA A 94 -8.18 -11.46 5.71
N LEU A 95 -7.77 -10.31 6.27
CA LEU A 95 -8.68 -9.35 6.89
C LEU A 95 -9.63 -8.73 5.85
N ILE A 96 -9.12 -8.30 4.70
CA ILE A 96 -9.93 -7.74 3.62
C ILE A 96 -10.95 -8.78 3.13
N THR A 97 -10.52 -10.02 2.90
CA THR A 97 -11.40 -11.11 2.47
C THR A 97 -12.45 -11.43 3.53
N ALA A 98 -12.07 -11.48 4.80
CA ALA A 98 -13.00 -11.72 5.91
C ALA A 98 -14.03 -10.58 6.04
N CYS A 99 -13.61 -9.31 5.93
CA CYS A 99 -14.54 -8.18 5.94
C CYS A 99 -15.50 -8.22 4.74
N TRP A 100 -15.00 -8.55 3.55
CA TRP A 100 -15.84 -8.72 2.38
C TRP A 100 -16.89 -9.82 2.58
N ALA A 101 -16.49 -11.00 3.06
CA ALA A 101 -17.40 -12.09 3.33
C ALA A 101 -18.44 -11.72 4.41
N ALA A 102 -18.03 -11.00 5.46
CA ALA A 102 -18.90 -10.53 6.52
C ALA A 102 -19.94 -9.51 6.01
N LEU A 103 -19.54 -8.60 5.11
CA LEU A 103 -20.46 -7.66 4.46
C LEU A 103 -21.48 -8.38 3.58
N ARG A 104 -21.09 -9.45 2.89
CA ARG A 104 -22.02 -10.27 2.08
C ARG A 104 -23.11 -10.96 2.90
N VAL A 105 -22.87 -11.24 4.17
CA VAL A 105 -23.88 -11.79 5.11
C VAL A 105 -24.59 -10.71 5.92
N GLY A 106 -24.40 -9.42 5.60
CA GLY A 106 -25.07 -8.29 6.24
C GLY A 106 -24.49 -7.84 7.57
N TRP A 107 -23.24 -8.24 7.90
CA TRP A 107 -22.59 -7.81 9.14
C TRP A 107 -21.94 -6.42 8.98
N HIS A 108 -22.74 -5.37 9.22
CA HIS A 108 -22.36 -3.96 9.04
C HIS A 108 -21.08 -3.52 9.77
N PRO A 109 -20.73 -4.03 10.98
CA PRO A 109 -19.48 -3.64 11.66
C PRO A 109 -18.21 -3.87 10.83
N ALA A 110 -18.23 -4.82 9.90
CA ALA A 110 -17.11 -5.07 8.99
C ALA A 110 -16.75 -3.85 8.14
N ALA A 111 -17.72 -2.99 7.78
CA ALA A 111 -17.47 -1.76 7.05
C ALA A 111 -16.63 -0.76 7.86
N GLY A 112 -16.90 -0.65 9.18
CA GLY A 112 -16.11 0.17 10.08
C GLY A 112 -14.69 -0.35 10.27
N ILE A 113 -14.53 -1.66 10.44
CA ILE A 113 -13.23 -2.33 10.56
C ILE A 113 -12.40 -2.10 9.29
N LEU A 114 -12.99 -2.32 8.12
CA LEU A 114 -12.33 -2.14 6.84
C LEU A 114 -11.92 -0.68 6.62
N TYR A 115 -12.77 0.27 7.04
CA TYR A 115 -12.51 1.70 6.91
C TYR A 115 -11.32 2.16 7.77
N VAL A 116 -11.22 1.71 9.02
CA VAL A 116 -10.06 2.01 9.89
C VAL A 116 -8.81 1.29 9.41
N PHE A 117 -8.95 0.01 9.03
CA PHE A 117 -7.83 -0.80 8.58
C PHE A 117 -7.14 -0.23 7.34
N ARG A 118 -7.88 0.30 6.37
CA ARG A 118 -7.27 0.86 5.14
C ARG A 118 -6.27 1.98 5.43
N GLU A 119 -6.54 2.85 6.43
CA GLU A 119 -5.63 3.94 6.80
C GLU A 119 -4.39 3.40 7.50
N ALA A 120 -4.55 2.39 8.35
CA ALA A 120 -3.43 1.68 8.94
C ALA A 120 -2.61 0.94 7.87
N TYR A 121 -3.27 0.36 6.88
CA TYR A 121 -2.63 -0.37 5.78
C TYR A 121 -1.74 0.52 4.90
N ILE A 122 -2.20 1.73 4.54
CA ILE A 122 -1.36 2.64 3.73
C ILE A 122 -0.10 3.07 4.49
N VAL A 123 -0.21 3.36 5.79
CA VAL A 123 0.94 3.71 6.62
C VAL A 123 1.92 2.54 6.69
N LEU A 124 1.41 1.31 6.88
CA LEU A 124 2.22 0.10 6.89
C LEU A 124 2.96 -0.13 5.56
N ILE A 125 2.29 0.04 4.43
CA ILE A 125 2.90 -0.07 3.09
C ILE A 125 4.01 0.97 2.92
N ILE A 126 3.79 2.21 3.33
CA ILE A 126 4.77 3.29 3.24
C ILE A 126 6.00 2.95 4.08
N GLU A 127 5.84 2.47 5.31
CA GLU A 127 6.94 2.05 6.19
C GLU A 127 7.74 0.89 5.59
N GLN A 128 7.08 -0.13 5.08
CA GLN A 128 7.72 -1.27 4.42
C GLN A 128 8.48 -0.84 3.17
N TYR A 129 7.92 0.06 2.41
CA TYR A 129 8.50 0.60 1.21
C TYR A 129 9.77 1.42 1.50
N TRP A 130 9.74 2.31 2.50
CA TRP A 130 10.93 3.04 2.94
C TRP A 130 12.00 2.12 3.52
N SER A 131 11.62 1.09 4.24
CA SER A 131 12.53 0.05 4.72
C SER A 131 13.26 -0.65 3.57
N LEU A 132 12.53 -0.98 2.49
CA LEU A 132 13.10 -1.58 1.29
C LEU A 132 14.05 -0.62 0.57
N ILE A 133 13.68 0.65 0.39
CA ILE A 133 14.54 1.67 -0.22
C ILE A 133 15.84 1.81 0.57
N ASN A 134 15.75 1.94 1.88
CA ASN A 134 16.91 2.13 2.76
C ASN A 134 17.82 0.90 2.79
N SER A 135 17.30 -0.29 2.54
CA SER A 135 18.10 -1.52 2.43
C SER A 135 18.76 -1.69 1.06
N ALA A 136 18.16 -1.14 0.00
CA ALA A 136 18.62 -1.33 -1.37
C ALA A 136 19.51 -0.20 -1.91
N LEU A 137 19.43 1.00 -1.36
CA LEU A 137 20.11 2.20 -1.83
C LEU A 137 21.04 2.79 -0.76
N THR A 138 22.19 3.33 -1.19
CA THR A 138 23.03 4.16 -0.31
C THR A 138 22.35 5.50 -0.03
N ALA A 139 22.70 6.15 1.09
CA ALA A 139 22.12 7.43 1.49
C ALA A 139 22.21 8.51 0.38
N GLY A 140 23.33 8.56 -0.36
CA GLY A 140 23.50 9.49 -1.48
C GLY A 140 22.63 9.16 -2.70
N GLN A 141 22.37 7.88 -2.96
CA GLN A 141 21.47 7.42 -4.02
C GLN A 141 20.01 7.67 -3.63
N ALA A 142 19.62 7.33 -2.40
CA ALA A 142 18.27 7.57 -1.89
C ALA A 142 17.89 9.05 -2.01
N LYS A 143 18.78 9.98 -1.59
CA LYS A 143 18.54 11.42 -1.69
C LYS A 143 18.26 11.92 -3.13
N ARG A 144 18.90 11.31 -4.14
CA ARG A 144 18.70 11.68 -5.56
C ARG A 144 17.49 11.02 -6.20
N LEU A 145 17.11 9.84 -5.71
CA LEU A 145 16.15 8.97 -6.36
C LEU A 145 14.77 8.98 -5.69
N ASN A 146 14.67 9.48 -4.45
CA ASN A 146 13.38 9.59 -3.75
C ASN A 146 12.34 10.38 -4.54
N GLY A 147 12.71 11.50 -5.17
CA GLY A 147 11.80 12.29 -5.99
C GLY A 147 11.19 11.49 -7.16
N PRO A 148 12.01 10.92 -8.06
CA PRO A 148 11.54 10.07 -9.16
C PRO A 148 10.71 8.87 -8.69
N ILE A 149 11.12 8.21 -7.60
CA ILE A 149 10.42 7.05 -7.05
C ILE A 149 9.02 7.45 -6.53
N THR A 150 8.96 8.53 -5.75
CA THR A 150 7.68 9.06 -5.23
C THR A 150 6.79 9.55 -6.37
N GLY A 151 7.37 10.16 -7.41
CA GLY A 151 6.65 10.59 -8.61
C GLY A 151 5.99 9.42 -9.34
N LEU A 152 6.69 8.29 -9.52
CA LEU A 152 6.10 7.07 -10.09
C LEU A 152 4.97 6.52 -9.19
N GLY A 153 5.13 6.56 -7.88
CA GLY A 153 4.08 6.18 -6.94
C GLY A 153 2.82 7.05 -7.11
N SER A 154 2.99 8.36 -7.22
CA SER A 154 1.88 9.30 -7.44
C SER A 154 1.14 9.03 -8.75
N LEU A 155 1.85 8.68 -9.83
CA LEU A 155 1.22 8.24 -11.08
C LEU A 155 0.37 6.97 -10.88
N GLY A 156 0.85 6.03 -10.06
CA GLY A 156 0.08 4.84 -9.69
C GLY A 156 -1.22 5.19 -8.98
N GLY A 157 -1.20 6.12 -8.02
CA GLY A 157 -2.39 6.61 -7.34
C GLY A 157 -3.39 7.30 -8.29
N ILE A 158 -2.90 8.15 -9.21
CA ILE A 158 -3.74 8.80 -10.23
C ILE A 158 -4.39 7.75 -11.14
N LEU A 159 -3.63 6.76 -11.61
CA LEU A 159 -4.15 5.68 -12.42
C LEU A 159 -5.19 4.85 -11.66
N GLY A 160 -4.92 4.49 -10.40
CA GLY A 160 -5.85 3.76 -9.53
C GLY A 160 -7.16 4.52 -9.35
N GLY A 161 -7.10 5.80 -8.99
CA GLY A 161 -8.29 6.65 -8.84
C GLY A 161 -9.08 6.79 -10.14
N SER A 162 -8.39 6.95 -11.28
CA SER A 162 -9.02 7.03 -12.59
C SER A 162 -9.72 5.73 -12.97
N LEU A 163 -9.09 4.59 -12.72
CA LEU A 163 -9.67 3.27 -12.95
C LEU A 163 -10.91 3.05 -12.07
N VAL A 164 -10.81 3.36 -10.78
CA VAL A 164 -11.95 3.27 -9.86
C VAL A 164 -13.11 4.12 -10.38
N HIS A 165 -12.86 5.37 -10.78
CA HIS A 165 -13.90 6.24 -11.34
C HIS A 165 -14.54 5.65 -12.60
N ALA A 166 -13.74 5.14 -13.54
CA ALA A 166 -14.22 4.59 -14.81
C ALA A 166 -15.03 3.29 -14.63
N PHE A 167 -14.68 2.47 -13.65
CA PHE A 167 -15.32 1.17 -13.44
C PHE A 167 -16.43 1.19 -12.39
N ALA A 168 -16.38 2.08 -11.40
CA ALA A 168 -17.39 2.17 -10.33
C ALA A 168 -18.82 2.35 -10.89
N THR A 169 -18.95 3.08 -11.99
CA THR A 169 -20.23 3.30 -12.68
C THR A 169 -20.73 2.08 -13.45
N ARG A 170 -19.86 1.11 -13.78
CA ARG A 170 -20.20 -0.04 -14.64
C ARG A 170 -20.39 -1.35 -13.87
N VAL A 171 -19.66 -1.56 -12.77
CA VAL A 171 -19.53 -2.89 -12.16
C VAL A 171 -20.09 -2.95 -10.72
N GLY A 172 -20.37 -1.80 -10.10
CA GLY A 172 -20.78 -1.73 -8.70
C GLY A 172 -19.61 -1.87 -7.72
N SER A 173 -19.76 -1.26 -6.54
CA SER A 173 -18.68 -1.13 -5.57
C SER A 173 -18.20 -2.46 -4.93
N GLU A 174 -19.05 -3.51 -4.98
CA GLU A 174 -18.77 -4.78 -4.30
C GLU A 174 -17.69 -5.63 -4.98
N MET A 175 -17.52 -5.52 -6.31
CA MET A 175 -16.56 -6.35 -7.06
C MET A 175 -15.11 -5.84 -6.97
N PHE A 176 -14.88 -4.66 -6.42
CA PHE A 176 -13.51 -4.09 -6.31
C PHE A 176 -12.70 -4.60 -5.11
N LEU A 177 -13.27 -5.41 -4.23
CA LEU A 177 -12.55 -6.00 -3.09
C LEU A 177 -11.89 -7.35 -3.42
N LEU A 178 -12.22 -7.95 -4.54
CA LEU A 178 -11.65 -9.22 -5.03
C LEU A 178 -10.64 -8.98 -6.14
#